data_692b3f17faad538a9e91debbf97d3ca1
#
_entry.id   692b3f17faad538a9e91debbf97d3ca1
#
_cell.length_a   1.000
_cell.length_b   1.000
_cell.length_c   1.000
_cell.angle_alpha   90.00
_cell.angle_beta   90.00
_cell.angle_gamma   90.00
#
_symmetry.space_group_name_H-M   'P 1'
#
loop_
_entity.id
_entity.type
_entity.pdbx_description
1 polymer ?
#
loop_
_entity_poly.entity_id
_entity_poly.type
_entity_poly.pdbx_seq_one_letter_code
_entity_poly.pdbx_strand_id
1 'polypeptide(L)'
;MTGEHSSSQYNHDLEAIRSQVLLMGGLVENHFQDAMSCYRTGNSEHAAAVVKSDEEVNRLEVMLDDMCSHLIVKRQPAANDLRTVMATGKVITDLERIGDESTKIARIAQEMMHKNRSNAMFSGYETVRVLANSVGQMRHQSLDAFARHDDAKAVQLI
;
A
#
# COMPACT_ATOMS: atom_id res chain seq x y z
N MET A 1 -6.68 -17.67 -35.29
CA MET A 1 -6.92 -18.36 -33.99
C MET A 1 -5.87 -18.08 -32.92
N THR A 2 -4.81 -17.31 -33.17
CA THR A 2 -3.75 -17.02 -32.16
C THR A 2 -4.04 -15.80 -31.28
N GLY A 3 -4.92 -14.88 -31.67
CA GLY A 3 -5.20 -13.65 -30.93
C GLY A 3 -6.05 -13.81 -29.66
N GLU A 4 -7.06 -14.68 -29.67
CA GLU A 4 -7.96 -14.88 -28.53
C GLU A 4 -7.27 -15.60 -27.36
N HIS A 5 -6.40 -16.57 -27.64
CA HIS A 5 -5.63 -17.25 -26.60
C HIS A 5 -4.59 -16.34 -25.93
N SER A 6 -4.00 -15.41 -26.69
CA SER A 6 -3.04 -14.43 -26.15
C SER A 6 -3.73 -13.42 -25.24
N SER A 7 -4.94 -12.95 -25.58
CA SER A 7 -5.74 -12.03 -24.77
C SER A 7 -6.23 -12.67 -23.47
N SER A 8 -6.71 -13.92 -23.52
CA SER A 8 -7.16 -14.65 -22.34
C SER A 8 -6.02 -14.86 -21.32
N GLN A 9 -4.84 -15.20 -21.80
CA GLN A 9 -3.69 -15.45 -20.94
C GLN A 9 -3.11 -14.14 -20.35
N TYR A 10 -3.13 -13.04 -21.10
CA TYR A 10 -2.81 -11.70 -20.60
C TYR A 10 -3.73 -11.30 -19.45
N ASN A 11 -5.05 -11.45 -19.64
CA ASN A 11 -6.03 -11.14 -18.62
C ASN A 11 -5.81 -11.97 -17.34
N HIS A 12 -5.52 -13.27 -17.48
CA HIS A 12 -5.22 -14.13 -16.34
C HIS A 12 -3.98 -13.66 -15.58
N ASP A 13 -2.89 -13.37 -16.30
CA ASP A 13 -1.64 -12.90 -15.69
C ASP A 13 -1.85 -11.52 -15.01
N LEU A 14 -2.62 -10.62 -15.63
CA LEU A 14 -2.95 -9.31 -15.06
C LEU A 14 -3.82 -9.43 -13.79
N GLU A 15 -4.81 -10.31 -13.78
CA GLU A 15 -5.64 -10.55 -12.59
C GLU A 15 -4.83 -11.16 -11.43
N ALA A 16 -3.84 -11.99 -11.73
CA ALA A 16 -2.90 -12.48 -10.71
C ALA A 16 -2.09 -11.33 -10.07
N ILE A 17 -1.57 -10.41 -10.90
CA ILE A 17 -0.88 -9.20 -10.39
C ILE A 17 -1.82 -8.38 -9.53
N ARG A 18 -3.04 -8.11 -9.98
CA ARG A 18 -4.03 -7.32 -9.23
C ARG A 18 -4.37 -7.93 -7.87
N SER A 19 -4.57 -9.23 -7.83
CA SER A 19 -4.82 -9.95 -6.58
C SER A 19 -3.67 -9.76 -5.58
N GLN A 20 -2.43 -9.78 -6.05
CA GLN A 20 -1.25 -9.53 -5.21
C GLN A 20 -1.13 -8.06 -4.80
N VAL A 21 -1.49 -7.10 -5.65
CA VAL A 21 -1.55 -5.67 -5.29
C VAL A 21 -2.59 -5.43 -4.18
N LEU A 22 -3.75 -6.07 -4.25
CA LEU A 22 -4.77 -5.97 -3.19
C LEU A 22 -4.30 -6.61 -1.88
N LEU A 23 -3.56 -7.72 -1.95
CA LEU A 23 -2.92 -8.32 -0.78
C LEU A 23 -1.91 -7.35 -0.14
N MET A 24 -1.02 -6.76 -0.95
CA MET A 24 -0.08 -5.73 -0.50
C MET A 24 -0.82 -4.54 0.12
N GLY A 25 -1.92 -4.08 -0.50
CA GLY A 25 -2.77 -3.03 0.04
C GLY A 25 -3.32 -3.33 1.43
N GLY A 26 -3.78 -4.57 1.66
CA GLY A 26 -4.23 -5.03 2.99
C GLY A 26 -3.11 -5.06 4.03
N LEU A 27 -1.90 -5.49 3.64
CA LEU A 27 -0.72 -5.46 4.52
C LEU A 27 -0.35 -4.03 4.91
N VAL A 28 -0.30 -3.12 3.95
CA VAL A 28 -0.01 -1.69 4.19
C VAL A 28 -1.09 -1.05 5.06
N GLU A 29 -2.35 -1.48 4.91
CA GLU A 29 -3.43 -1.03 5.79
C GLU A 29 -3.20 -1.40 7.25
N ASN A 30 -2.89 -2.66 7.50
CA ASN A 30 -2.58 -3.15 8.85
C ASN A 30 -1.34 -2.45 9.41
N HIS A 31 -0.30 -2.29 8.59
CA HIS A 31 0.94 -1.62 8.95
C HIS A 31 0.69 -0.18 9.42
N PHE A 32 -0.12 0.58 8.69
CA PHE A 32 -0.50 1.93 9.07
C PHE A 32 -1.31 1.97 10.37
N GLN A 33 -2.27 1.06 10.56
CA GLN A 33 -3.06 0.99 11.79
C GLN A 33 -2.20 0.64 13.00
N ASP A 34 -1.26 -0.29 12.84
CA ASP A 34 -0.33 -0.68 13.88
C ASP A 34 0.62 0.46 14.24
N ALA A 35 1.16 1.18 13.26
CA ALA A 35 1.99 2.37 13.48
C ALA A 35 1.23 3.45 14.25
N MET A 36 -0.03 3.72 13.91
CA MET A 36 -0.87 4.66 14.64
C MET A 36 -1.21 4.18 16.05
N SER A 37 -1.38 2.87 16.23
CA SER A 37 -1.56 2.28 17.57
C SER A 37 -0.30 2.46 18.42
N CYS A 38 0.90 2.25 17.87
CA CYS A 38 2.17 2.52 18.56
C CYS A 38 2.27 3.99 18.98
N TYR A 39 1.94 4.91 18.10
CA TYR A 39 1.91 6.34 18.39
C TYR A 39 0.94 6.68 19.54
N ARG A 40 -0.20 6.03 19.61
CA ARG A 40 -1.21 6.22 20.66
C ARG A 40 -0.81 5.61 21.99
N THR A 41 -0.26 4.39 22.00
CA THR A 41 -0.02 3.60 23.23
C THR A 41 1.40 3.75 23.76
N GLY A 42 2.34 4.15 22.90
CA GLY A 42 3.76 4.19 23.25
C GLY A 42 4.39 2.81 23.47
N ASN A 43 3.85 1.75 22.88
CA ASN A 43 4.40 0.41 23.01
C ASN A 43 5.62 0.24 22.07
N SER A 44 6.83 0.24 22.65
CA SER A 44 8.07 0.13 21.89
C SER A 44 8.30 -1.24 21.26
N GLU A 45 7.82 -2.32 21.86
CA GLU A 45 7.92 -3.67 21.30
C GLU A 45 7.05 -3.80 20.05
N HIS A 46 5.83 -3.25 20.13
CA HIS A 46 4.93 -3.21 18.99
C HIS A 46 5.51 -2.34 17.86
N ALA A 47 6.12 -1.20 18.18
CA ALA A 47 6.79 -0.36 17.19
C ALA A 47 7.94 -1.10 16.48
N ALA A 48 8.74 -1.88 17.22
CA ALA A 48 9.79 -2.70 16.61
C ALA A 48 9.23 -3.79 15.68
N ALA A 49 8.08 -4.38 16.03
CA ALA A 49 7.39 -5.35 15.18
C ALA A 49 6.89 -4.70 13.87
N VAL A 50 6.33 -3.49 13.94
CA VAL A 50 5.91 -2.71 12.77
C VAL A 50 7.09 -2.43 11.85
N VAL A 51 8.22 -1.96 12.38
CA VAL A 51 9.44 -1.72 11.59
C VAL A 51 9.92 -2.98 10.89
N LYS A 52 9.83 -4.14 11.55
CA LYS A 52 10.23 -5.42 10.95
C LYS A 52 9.26 -5.91 9.87
N SER A 53 7.96 -5.67 10.03
CA SER A 53 6.95 -6.11 9.03
C SER A 53 7.06 -5.38 7.70
N ASP A 54 7.75 -4.26 7.65
CA ASP A 54 8.04 -3.50 6.43
C ASP A 54 8.84 -4.31 5.39
N GLU A 55 9.69 -5.23 5.84
CA GLU A 55 10.43 -6.14 4.96
C GLU A 55 9.50 -6.96 4.04
N GLU A 56 8.28 -7.26 4.50
CA GLU A 56 7.31 -8.00 3.70
C GLU A 56 6.67 -7.13 2.61
N VAL A 57 6.41 -5.86 2.90
CA VAL A 57 5.91 -4.88 1.92
C VAL A 57 6.93 -4.70 0.82
N ASN A 58 8.22 -4.50 1.17
CA ASN A 58 9.32 -4.33 0.22
C ASN A 58 9.53 -5.58 -0.64
N ARG A 59 9.40 -6.78 -0.04
CA ARG A 59 9.48 -8.04 -0.79
C ARG A 59 8.34 -8.18 -1.80
N LEU A 60 7.13 -7.76 -1.44
CA LEU A 60 5.99 -7.78 -2.35
C LEU A 60 6.15 -6.75 -3.48
N GLU A 61 6.68 -5.57 -3.20
CA GLU A 61 7.00 -4.58 -4.24
C GLU A 61 7.90 -5.19 -5.31
N VAL A 62 9.07 -5.73 -4.91
CA VAL A 62 10.03 -6.34 -5.85
C VAL A 62 9.39 -7.48 -6.65
N MET A 63 8.62 -8.35 -5.99
CA MET A 63 7.93 -9.46 -6.66
C MET A 63 6.92 -8.96 -7.69
N LEU A 64 6.14 -7.93 -7.34
CA LEU A 64 5.11 -7.37 -8.22
C LEU A 64 5.71 -6.62 -9.41
N ASP A 65 6.82 -5.91 -9.22
CA ASP A 65 7.56 -5.27 -10.30
C ASP A 65 8.10 -6.29 -11.29
N ASP A 66 8.64 -7.40 -10.79
CA ASP A 66 9.07 -8.52 -11.62
C ASP A 66 7.90 -9.13 -12.40
N MET A 67 6.75 -9.33 -11.76
CA MET A 67 5.54 -9.84 -12.43
C MET A 67 5.07 -8.90 -13.55
N CYS A 68 5.04 -7.58 -13.31
CA CYS A 68 4.70 -6.58 -14.32
C CYS A 68 5.68 -6.60 -15.50
N SER A 69 6.97 -6.65 -15.22
CA SER A 69 8.04 -6.73 -16.22
C SER A 69 7.93 -8.01 -17.07
N HIS A 70 7.72 -9.15 -16.44
CA HIS A 70 7.51 -10.42 -17.13
C HIS A 70 6.25 -10.42 -18.00
N LEU A 71 5.16 -9.82 -17.52
CA LEU A 71 3.92 -9.67 -18.30
C LEU A 71 4.17 -8.88 -19.59
N ILE A 72 4.89 -7.76 -19.50
CA ILE A 72 5.24 -6.92 -20.66
C ILE A 72 6.07 -7.70 -21.67
N VAL A 73 7.15 -8.34 -21.20
CA VAL A 73 8.07 -9.07 -22.09
C VAL A 73 7.38 -10.27 -22.74
N LYS A 74 6.62 -11.03 -21.98
CA LYS A 74 6.02 -12.30 -22.42
C LYS A 74 4.78 -12.10 -23.29
N ARG A 75 3.98 -11.06 -23.02
CA ARG A 75 2.69 -10.85 -23.69
C ARG A 75 2.71 -9.71 -24.71
N GLN A 76 3.69 -8.80 -24.65
CA GLN A 76 3.81 -7.64 -25.54
C GLN A 76 2.47 -6.88 -25.68
N PRO A 77 1.89 -6.41 -24.54
CA PRO A 77 0.58 -5.81 -24.53
C PRO A 77 0.50 -4.56 -25.43
N ALA A 78 -0.64 -4.37 -26.09
CA ALA A 78 -0.88 -3.21 -26.93
C ALA A 78 -1.25 -1.98 -26.07
N ALA A 79 -1.30 -0.81 -26.68
CA ALA A 79 -1.37 0.51 -26.07
C ALA A 79 -2.17 0.63 -24.74
N ASN A 80 -3.43 0.20 -24.70
CA ASN A 80 -4.27 0.33 -23.50
C ASN A 80 -3.87 -0.70 -22.43
N ASP A 81 -3.56 -1.91 -22.82
CA ASP A 81 -3.11 -2.97 -21.91
C ASP A 81 -1.77 -2.60 -21.27
N LEU A 82 -0.85 -2.03 -22.05
CA LEU A 82 0.42 -1.53 -21.52
C LEU A 82 0.20 -0.40 -20.51
N ARG A 83 -0.73 0.52 -20.79
CA ARG A 83 -1.08 1.59 -19.82
C ARG A 83 -1.58 1.03 -18.51
N THR A 84 -2.39 -0.02 -18.55
CA THR A 84 -2.90 -0.69 -17.34
C THR A 84 -1.77 -1.27 -16.51
N VAL A 85 -0.82 -1.96 -17.14
CA VAL A 85 0.34 -2.52 -16.42
C VAL A 85 1.21 -1.41 -15.82
N MET A 86 1.48 -0.35 -16.58
CA MET A 86 2.25 0.81 -16.09
C MET A 86 1.55 1.55 -14.94
N ALA A 87 0.22 1.68 -14.99
CA ALA A 87 -0.56 2.26 -13.90
C ALA A 87 -0.51 1.38 -12.64
N THR A 88 -0.59 0.05 -12.81
CA THR A 88 -0.45 -0.90 -11.72
C THR A 88 0.93 -0.78 -11.04
N GLY A 89 2.01 -0.65 -11.80
CA GLY A 89 3.35 -0.40 -11.25
C GLY A 89 3.42 0.87 -10.38
N LYS A 90 2.73 1.95 -10.77
CA LYS A 90 2.64 3.16 -9.95
C LYS A 90 1.89 2.92 -8.64
N VAL A 91 0.79 2.15 -8.68
CA VAL A 91 0.05 1.77 -7.46
C VAL A 91 0.93 0.97 -6.51
N ILE A 92 1.74 0.04 -7.02
CA ILE A 92 2.69 -0.76 -6.23
C ILE A 92 3.69 0.16 -5.51
N THR A 93 4.33 1.08 -6.23
CA THR A 93 5.27 2.06 -5.66
C THR A 93 4.59 2.98 -4.62
N ASP A 94 3.36 3.42 -4.86
CA ASP A 94 2.66 4.27 -3.90
C ASP A 94 2.26 3.50 -2.63
N LEU A 95 1.92 2.21 -2.74
CA LEU A 95 1.68 1.34 -1.59
C LEU A 95 2.95 1.14 -0.74
N GLU A 96 4.09 0.88 -1.37
CA GLU A 96 5.39 0.79 -0.67
C GLU A 96 5.68 2.09 0.09
N ARG A 97 5.52 3.26 -0.54
CA ARG A 97 5.72 4.56 0.09
C ARG A 97 4.81 4.77 1.30
N ILE A 98 3.56 4.31 1.27
CA ILE A 98 2.66 4.36 2.44
C ILE A 98 3.19 3.44 3.55
N GLY A 99 3.74 2.27 3.23
CA GLY A 99 4.42 1.38 4.16
C GLY A 99 5.61 2.06 4.84
N ASP A 100 6.49 2.67 4.04
CA ASP A 100 7.65 3.44 4.49
C ASP A 100 7.26 4.58 5.45
N GLU A 101 6.23 5.37 5.11
CA GLU A 101 5.77 6.44 6.00
C GLU A 101 5.15 5.89 7.30
N SER A 102 4.48 4.75 7.24
CA SER A 102 3.97 4.05 8.42
C SER A 102 5.11 3.59 9.34
N THR A 103 6.17 3.06 8.77
CA THR A 103 7.41 2.70 9.50
C THR A 103 8.05 3.91 10.18
N LYS A 104 8.08 5.07 9.51
CA LYS A 104 8.57 6.32 10.11
C LYS A 104 7.73 6.75 11.31
N ILE A 105 6.40 6.63 11.23
CA ILE A 105 5.49 6.91 12.36
C ILE A 105 5.83 6.00 13.56
N ALA A 106 6.02 4.70 13.32
CA ALA A 106 6.37 3.74 14.37
C ALA A 106 7.73 4.07 15.01
N ARG A 107 8.75 4.44 14.23
CA ARG A 107 10.07 4.87 14.73
C ARG A 107 9.97 6.13 15.58
N ILE A 108 9.21 7.13 15.13
CA ILE A 108 8.97 8.35 15.90
C ILE A 108 8.31 8.00 17.24
N ALA A 109 7.30 7.16 17.25
CA ALA A 109 6.65 6.70 18.48
C ALA A 109 7.67 6.05 19.44
N GLN A 110 8.55 5.19 18.94
CA GLN A 110 9.62 4.54 19.71
C GLN A 110 10.61 5.56 20.29
N GLU A 111 11.09 6.52 19.49
CA GLU A 111 12.01 7.56 19.97
C GLU A 111 11.40 8.45 21.06
N MET A 112 10.12 8.77 20.93
CA MET A 112 9.41 9.58 21.91
C MET A 112 9.35 8.88 23.28
N MET A 113 9.19 7.56 23.29
CA MET A 113 9.22 6.75 24.51
C MET A 113 10.60 6.72 25.18
N HIS A 114 11.66 6.53 24.38
CA HIS A 114 13.04 6.53 24.91
C HIS A 114 13.46 7.86 25.55
N LYS A 115 12.87 8.98 25.10
CA LYS A 115 13.18 10.33 25.65
C LYS A 115 12.40 10.66 26.93
N ASN A 116 11.78 9.68 27.59
CA ASN A 116 11.02 9.85 28.85
C ASN A 116 10.01 11.02 28.83
N ARG A 117 9.48 11.32 27.67
CA ARG A 117 8.36 12.25 27.56
C ARG A 117 7.12 11.49 28.02
N SER A 118 6.94 11.51 29.37
CA SER A 118 5.76 10.97 30.03
C SER A 118 4.49 11.27 29.25
N ASN A 119 3.52 10.37 29.38
CA ASN A 119 2.13 10.31 28.88
C ASN A 119 1.31 11.62 28.83
N ALA A 120 1.94 12.78 28.76
CA ALA A 120 1.29 14.00 28.36
C ALA A 120 0.84 13.78 26.91
N MET A 121 -0.42 13.50 26.73
CA MET A 121 -1.10 13.55 25.42
C MET A 121 -0.51 14.71 24.63
N PHE A 122 0.22 14.39 23.54
CA PHE A 122 0.88 15.44 22.77
C PHE A 122 -0.14 16.50 22.40
N SER A 123 0.21 17.77 22.61
CA SER A 123 -0.52 18.87 22.02
C SER A 123 -0.64 18.58 20.52
N GLY A 124 -1.86 18.33 20.03
CA GLY A 124 -2.09 17.96 18.64
C GLY A 124 -2.42 16.46 18.39
N TYR A 125 -2.38 15.58 19.39
CA TYR A 125 -2.74 14.16 19.21
C TYR A 125 -4.10 13.99 18.53
N GLU A 126 -5.12 14.73 18.95
CA GLU A 126 -6.46 14.66 18.36
C GLU A 126 -6.46 15.08 16.88
N THR A 127 -5.68 16.09 16.53
CA THR A 127 -5.51 16.50 15.12
C THR A 127 -4.88 15.37 14.30
N VAL A 128 -3.80 14.76 14.80
CA VAL A 128 -3.14 13.62 14.15
C VAL A 128 -4.11 12.45 14.01
N ARG A 129 -4.90 12.15 15.03
CA ARG A 129 -5.91 11.08 14.99
C ARG A 129 -6.97 11.32 13.92
N VAL A 130 -7.49 12.54 13.81
CA VAL A 130 -8.48 12.90 12.78
C VAL A 130 -7.86 12.77 11.38
N LEU A 131 -6.65 13.28 11.17
CA LEU A 131 -5.94 13.15 9.90
C LEU A 131 -5.68 11.68 9.54
N ALA A 132 -5.23 10.87 10.49
CA ALA A 132 -4.99 9.44 10.27
C ALA A 132 -6.25 8.70 9.86
N ASN A 133 -7.41 9.00 10.47
CA ASN A 133 -8.69 8.43 10.07
C ASN A 133 -9.06 8.83 8.63
N SER A 134 -8.89 10.10 8.27
CA SER A 134 -9.17 10.59 6.91
C SER A 134 -8.26 9.92 5.87
N VAL A 135 -6.97 9.82 6.15
CA VAL A 135 -5.98 9.12 5.30
C VAL A 135 -6.34 7.64 5.15
N GLY A 136 -6.69 6.98 6.25
CA GLY A 136 -7.14 5.58 6.23
C GLY A 136 -8.37 5.36 5.34
N GLN A 137 -9.36 6.26 5.42
CA GLN A 137 -10.55 6.20 4.57
C GLN A 137 -10.22 6.43 3.09
N MET A 138 -9.40 7.45 2.77
CA MET A 138 -8.99 7.74 1.39
C MET A 138 -8.26 6.54 0.77
N ARG A 139 -7.31 5.95 1.49
CA ARG A 139 -6.58 4.76 1.04
C ARG A 139 -7.53 3.59 0.79
N HIS A 140 -8.42 3.26 1.73
CA HIS A 140 -9.38 2.18 1.59
C HIS A 140 -10.28 2.39 0.37
N GLN A 141 -10.79 3.61 0.16
CA GLN A 141 -11.62 3.95 -0.98
C GLN A 141 -10.85 3.88 -2.31
N SER A 142 -9.57 4.25 -2.31
CA SER A 142 -8.70 4.16 -3.50
C SER A 142 -8.45 2.70 -3.89
N LEU A 143 -8.19 1.82 -2.92
CA LEU A 143 -8.02 0.38 -3.16
C LEU A 143 -9.33 -0.28 -3.63
N ASP A 144 -10.48 0.12 -3.08
CA ASP A 144 -11.78 -0.37 -3.52
C ASP A 144 -12.09 0.08 -4.96
N ALA A 145 -11.79 1.34 -5.31
CA ALA A 145 -11.92 1.85 -6.68
C ALA A 145 -11.00 1.08 -7.65
N PHE A 146 -9.76 0.83 -7.27
CA PHE A 146 -8.81 0.02 -8.05
C PHE A 146 -9.31 -1.42 -8.25
N ALA A 147 -9.79 -2.05 -7.17
CA ALA A 147 -10.32 -3.43 -7.23
C ALA A 147 -11.52 -3.57 -8.17
N ARG A 148 -12.39 -2.55 -8.20
CA ARG A 148 -13.65 -2.57 -8.99
C ARG A 148 -13.54 -1.91 -10.35
N HIS A 149 -12.40 -1.35 -10.72
CA HIS A 149 -12.25 -0.50 -11.93
C HIS A 149 -13.23 0.68 -11.94
N ASP A 150 -13.46 1.29 -10.80
CA ASP A 150 -14.40 2.39 -10.65
C ASP A 150 -13.70 3.74 -10.87
N ASP A 151 -13.56 4.13 -12.13
CA ASP A 151 -12.93 5.39 -12.52
C ASP A 151 -13.70 6.60 -11.96
N ALA A 152 -15.05 6.51 -11.89
CA ALA A 152 -15.87 7.58 -11.38
C ALA A 152 -15.60 7.83 -9.89
N LYS A 153 -15.45 6.78 -9.10
CA LYS A 153 -15.06 6.86 -7.69
C LYS A 153 -13.62 7.35 -7.53
N ALA A 154 -12.70 6.90 -8.36
CA ALA A 154 -11.32 7.36 -8.32
C ALA A 154 -11.19 8.88 -8.52
N VAL A 155 -11.94 9.45 -9.48
CA VAL A 155 -11.98 10.91 -9.73
C VAL A 155 -12.53 11.70 -8.54
N GLN A 156 -13.45 11.14 -7.76
CA GLN A 156 -14.02 11.81 -6.57
C GLN A 156 -13.06 11.87 -5.38
N LEU A 157 -11.97 11.12 -5.41
CA LEU A 157 -10.97 11.06 -4.33
C LEU A 157 -9.82 12.07 -4.51
N ILE A 158 -9.77 12.73 -5.65
CA ILE A 158 -8.77 13.76 -5.99
C ILE A 158 -9.28 15.13 -5.59
#